data_268bd0aa8d4ade5ce843269daf15c9ae
#
_entry.id   268bd0aa8d4ade5ce843269daf15c9ae
#
_cell.length_a   1.000
_cell.length_b   1.000
_cell.length_c   1.000
_cell.angle_alpha   90.00
_cell.angle_beta   90.00
_cell.angle_gamma   90.00
#
_symmetry.space_group_name_H-M   'P 1'
#
loop_
_entity.id
_entity.type
_entity.pdbx_description
1 polymer ?
#
loop_
_entity_poly.entity_id
_entity_poly.type
_entity_poly.pdbx_seq_one_letter_code
_entity_poly.pdbx_strand_id
1 'polypeptide(L)'
;MEGSIKKKIGFPRAFAFSIDDLGWNEGSNLSKNVPPGPVRVGIKRKFDLNDYKYILDVAKAVGVRIQCLFVLGEMDRENVLAKYPTTTHQREKWNNAWRVGDEQLDIMKYVLNASSHMEFGLHGTGHEYWADDGIQRRAEWYNLVDREPWPEESLQQHIQGFREIMAQYGFTPRNGHTFPESFVACAYGYYWNPDGDYSLGKVLSQAGVKYANTDFGQIPELSPPQEVNGGGFDHGTHVINRMNYGNHYYDLSSLPVVPLEMQGTDIIESHWANWLAADDFLQPEVTTKFIKYYRDVQQLTDRYIAKNTEQLHSQWLYRKYARVQEPGPGVVEIDNTLMPDDAYRNSLLGNLVLKLKLDPDQHVSEATLNGDIIPAYFEEAGFAFIYLPPLQKKNYRLNYRTGNGFMPVHVFNDGTYNVYGLSKTDNQILVTLKMYGRQTVKMRCGKPENVVSITSGLVVESFIYLPDEGMLQIIIKASNMQGTPGEIKLLY
;
A
#
# COMPACT_ATOMS: atom_id res chain seq x y z
N MET A 1 33.55 31.93 -11.02
CA MET A 1 32.37 31.56 -10.21
C MET A 1 31.58 30.53 -11.02
N GLU A 2 31.88 29.26 -10.80
CA GLU A 2 31.08 28.17 -11.36
C GLU A 2 29.72 28.17 -10.66
N GLY A 3 28.68 28.59 -11.38
CA GLY A 3 27.34 28.50 -10.92
C GLY A 3 26.99 27.03 -10.71
N SER A 4 26.82 26.62 -9.46
CA SER A 4 26.26 25.31 -9.11
C SER A 4 24.97 25.09 -9.92
N ILE A 5 25.03 24.22 -10.93
CA ILE A 5 23.85 23.79 -11.69
C ILE A 5 22.94 23.13 -10.66
N LYS A 6 21.85 23.82 -10.27
CA LYS A 6 20.85 23.26 -9.36
C LYS A 6 20.29 22.02 -10.03
N LYS A 7 20.48 20.84 -9.43
CA LYS A 7 19.83 19.60 -9.85
C LYS A 7 18.33 19.85 -9.98
N LYS A 8 17.77 19.65 -11.17
CA LYS A 8 16.32 19.80 -11.42
C LYS A 8 15.57 18.53 -11.08
N ILE A 9 16.19 17.36 -11.28
CA ILE A 9 15.57 16.06 -11.03
C ILE A 9 16.10 15.45 -9.72
N GLY A 10 15.20 14.86 -8.95
CA GLY A 10 15.49 14.17 -7.69
C GLY A 10 15.07 12.71 -7.73
N PHE A 11 15.69 11.92 -6.86
CA PHE A 11 15.31 10.53 -6.56
C PHE A 11 14.63 10.52 -5.18
N PRO A 12 13.31 10.78 -5.13
CA PRO A 12 12.60 11.04 -3.87
C PRO A 12 12.40 9.77 -3.06
N ARG A 13 12.24 9.95 -1.75
CA ARG A 13 11.71 8.92 -0.87
C ARG A 13 10.21 8.81 -1.08
N ALA A 14 9.70 7.59 -1.03
CA ALA A 14 8.27 7.36 -0.95
C ALA A 14 7.72 7.80 0.42
N PHE A 15 6.46 8.09 0.48
CA PHE A 15 5.74 8.36 1.71
C PHE A 15 4.38 7.68 1.67
N ALA A 16 4.03 6.96 2.74
CA ALA A 16 2.71 6.40 2.96
C ALA A 16 2.38 6.32 4.46
N PHE A 17 1.09 6.26 4.79
CA PHE A 17 0.61 5.77 6.08
C PHE A 17 0.24 4.30 5.98
N SER A 18 0.51 3.53 7.05
CA SER A 18 -0.17 2.27 7.36
C SER A 18 -1.11 2.48 8.52
N ILE A 19 -2.32 1.91 8.45
CA ILE A 19 -3.34 2.03 9.49
C ILE A 19 -3.61 0.64 10.05
N ASP A 20 -3.29 0.44 11.32
CA ASP A 20 -3.49 -0.82 12.02
C ASP A 20 -4.89 -0.90 12.68
N ASP A 21 -5.31 -2.09 13.06
CA ASP A 21 -6.48 -2.43 13.89
C ASP A 21 -7.85 -2.24 13.23
N LEU A 22 -7.94 -2.08 11.91
CA LEU A 22 -9.25 -2.06 11.26
C LEU A 22 -9.99 -3.41 11.45
N GLY A 23 -11.29 -3.34 11.65
CA GLY A 23 -12.10 -4.54 11.92
C GLY A 23 -12.10 -4.99 13.38
N TRP A 24 -11.22 -4.44 14.21
CA TRP A 24 -11.15 -4.73 15.63
C TRP A 24 -12.05 -3.79 16.45
N ASN A 25 -13.36 -3.91 16.24
CA ASN A 25 -14.35 -2.94 16.72
C ASN A 25 -14.50 -2.94 18.25
N GLU A 26 -14.43 -4.08 18.90
CA GLU A 26 -14.51 -4.21 20.35
C GLU A 26 -13.12 -4.17 21.03
N GLY A 27 -12.07 -4.35 20.24
CA GLY A 27 -10.69 -4.16 20.65
C GLY A 27 -10.14 -5.23 21.57
N SER A 28 -10.79 -6.36 21.72
CA SER A 28 -10.31 -7.42 22.60
C SER A 28 -10.96 -8.72 22.25
N ASN A 29 -10.72 -9.38 21.24
CA ASN A 29 -11.28 -10.71 20.95
C ASN A 29 -12.38 -11.19 21.94
N LEU A 30 -13.12 -10.21 22.51
CA LEU A 30 -14.28 -10.34 23.38
C LEU A 30 -13.99 -10.98 24.76
N SER A 31 -12.74 -11.02 25.17
CA SER A 31 -12.42 -11.43 26.53
C SER A 31 -12.93 -10.40 27.54
N LYS A 32 -13.75 -10.82 28.48
CA LYS A 32 -14.20 -9.96 29.58
C LYS A 32 -13.07 -9.55 30.54
N ASN A 33 -11.96 -10.28 30.50
CA ASN A 33 -10.83 -10.11 31.41
C ASN A 33 -9.71 -9.26 30.81
N VAL A 34 -9.81 -8.87 29.53
CA VAL A 34 -8.84 -8.03 28.86
C VAL A 34 -9.46 -6.64 28.71
N PRO A 35 -8.74 -5.57 29.05
CA PRO A 35 -9.22 -4.22 28.79
C PRO A 35 -9.63 -4.06 27.33
N PRO A 36 -10.60 -3.19 27.02
CA PRO A 36 -10.88 -2.83 25.64
C PRO A 36 -9.60 -2.48 24.92
N GLY A 37 -9.46 -2.93 23.68
CA GLY A 37 -8.28 -2.61 22.88
C GLY A 37 -8.09 -1.11 22.74
N PRO A 38 -6.90 -0.69 22.34
CA PRO A 38 -6.51 0.71 22.31
C PRO A 38 -7.42 1.58 21.45
N VAL A 39 -7.98 1.01 20.39
CA VAL A 39 -8.90 1.71 19.47
C VAL A 39 -10.16 2.27 20.12
N ARG A 40 -10.53 1.80 21.32
CA ARG A 40 -11.76 2.28 21.99
C ARG A 40 -11.52 3.34 23.06
N VAL A 41 -10.29 3.67 23.37
CA VAL A 41 -9.98 4.68 24.38
C VAL A 41 -10.43 6.06 23.87
N GLY A 42 -11.40 6.66 24.57
CA GLY A 42 -11.94 7.97 24.22
C GLY A 42 -13.10 7.96 23.21
N ILE A 43 -13.37 6.86 22.51
CA ILE A 43 -14.55 6.70 21.65
C ILE A 43 -15.67 6.07 22.47
N LYS A 44 -16.76 6.82 22.67
CA LYS A 44 -17.90 6.39 23.50
C LYS A 44 -18.95 5.60 22.72
N ARG A 45 -18.90 5.64 21.41
CA ARG A 45 -19.80 4.94 20.49
C ARG A 45 -19.17 3.65 19.96
N LYS A 46 -19.95 2.79 19.35
CA LYS A 46 -19.43 1.68 18.56
C LYS A 46 -18.85 2.20 17.25
N PHE A 47 -17.88 1.49 16.70
CA PHE A 47 -17.44 1.73 15.33
C PHE A 47 -18.55 1.30 14.37
N ASP A 48 -18.72 2.10 13.33
CA ASP A 48 -19.71 1.86 12.28
C ASP A 48 -19.11 2.02 10.88
N LEU A 49 -19.93 1.92 9.86
CA LEU A 49 -19.52 2.05 8.47
C LEU A 49 -18.88 3.42 8.16
N ASN A 50 -19.23 4.49 8.89
CA ASN A 50 -18.69 5.82 8.61
C ASN A 50 -17.21 5.91 8.99
N ASP A 51 -16.76 5.17 9.99
CA ASP A 51 -15.35 5.13 10.38
C ASP A 51 -14.44 4.62 9.26
N TYR A 52 -14.93 3.72 8.42
CA TYR A 52 -14.23 3.27 7.21
C TYR A 52 -14.32 4.30 6.08
N LYS A 53 -15.47 5.00 5.95
CA LYS A 53 -15.64 6.05 4.93
C LYS A 53 -14.71 7.23 5.16
N TYR A 54 -14.45 7.61 6.41
CA TYR A 54 -13.56 8.73 6.73
C TYR A 54 -12.13 8.50 6.22
N ILE A 55 -11.60 7.29 6.35
CA ILE A 55 -10.30 6.92 5.77
C ILE A 55 -10.36 7.03 4.24
N LEU A 56 -11.43 6.53 3.63
CA LEU A 56 -11.62 6.57 2.18
C LEU A 56 -11.74 8.00 1.64
N ASP A 57 -12.33 8.91 2.38
CA ASP A 57 -12.46 10.32 1.99
C ASP A 57 -11.09 11.00 1.92
N VAL A 58 -10.19 10.74 2.90
CA VAL A 58 -8.80 11.20 2.82
C VAL A 58 -8.11 10.56 1.61
N ALA A 59 -8.20 9.24 1.46
CA ALA A 59 -7.54 8.49 0.38
C ALA A 59 -7.93 9.02 -1.01
N LYS A 60 -9.22 9.28 -1.24
CA LYS A 60 -9.74 9.87 -2.49
C LYS A 60 -9.24 11.30 -2.70
N ALA A 61 -9.26 12.12 -1.65
CA ALA A 61 -8.86 13.52 -1.74
C ALA A 61 -7.38 13.72 -2.09
N VAL A 62 -6.53 12.73 -1.77
CA VAL A 62 -5.08 12.76 -2.05
C VAL A 62 -4.65 11.76 -3.13
N GLY A 63 -5.58 10.98 -3.68
CA GLY A 63 -5.32 10.06 -4.79
C GLY A 63 -4.39 8.90 -4.43
N VAL A 64 -4.60 8.28 -3.26
CA VAL A 64 -3.79 7.15 -2.77
C VAL A 64 -4.65 5.94 -2.43
N ARG A 65 -4.04 4.77 -2.38
CA ARG A 65 -4.58 3.53 -1.82
C ARG A 65 -3.88 3.28 -0.48
N ILE A 66 -4.56 3.65 0.61
CA ILE A 66 -4.00 3.57 1.97
C ILE A 66 -3.91 2.10 2.39
N GLN A 67 -2.76 1.71 2.97
CA GLN A 67 -2.56 0.40 3.55
C GLN A 67 -3.35 0.28 4.85
N CYS A 68 -4.43 -0.53 4.83
CA CYS A 68 -5.31 -0.78 5.97
C CYS A 68 -5.15 -2.23 6.43
N LEU A 69 -4.73 -2.42 7.67
CA LEU A 69 -4.38 -3.70 8.25
C LEU A 69 -5.54 -4.19 9.13
N PHE A 70 -6.13 -5.31 8.73
CA PHE A 70 -7.37 -5.82 9.32
C PHE A 70 -7.14 -6.89 10.37
N VAL A 71 -7.90 -6.80 11.48
CA VAL A 71 -8.09 -7.84 12.46
C VAL A 71 -9.50 -8.38 12.28
N LEU A 72 -9.66 -9.64 11.87
CA LEU A 72 -10.95 -10.15 11.39
C LEU A 72 -11.74 -11.01 12.39
N GLY A 73 -11.22 -11.31 13.57
CA GLY A 73 -11.92 -12.22 14.49
C GLY A 73 -13.34 -11.80 14.85
N GLU A 74 -13.58 -10.48 14.99
CA GLU A 74 -14.92 -9.95 15.28
C GLU A 74 -15.88 -10.03 14.10
N MET A 75 -15.38 -10.31 12.90
CA MET A 75 -16.14 -10.51 11.68
C MET A 75 -16.46 -11.99 11.41
N ASP A 76 -16.04 -12.92 12.29
CA ASP A 76 -16.30 -14.36 12.12
C ASP A 76 -17.77 -14.70 12.35
N ARG A 77 -18.54 -14.77 11.28
CA ARG A 77 -19.98 -15.05 11.27
C ARG A 77 -20.30 -16.53 11.44
N GLU A 78 -19.42 -17.40 10.97
CA GLU A 78 -19.64 -18.85 10.90
C GLU A 78 -18.90 -19.62 12.01
N ASN A 79 -18.29 -18.90 12.95
CA ASN A 79 -17.49 -19.45 14.06
C ASN A 79 -16.34 -20.35 13.59
N VAL A 80 -15.71 -20.01 12.47
CA VAL A 80 -14.62 -20.83 11.90
C VAL A 80 -13.39 -20.85 12.82
N LEU A 81 -13.18 -19.82 13.63
CA LEU A 81 -12.05 -19.76 14.57
C LEU A 81 -12.15 -20.80 15.70
N ALA A 82 -13.30 -21.42 15.94
CA ALA A 82 -13.42 -22.58 16.84
C ALA A 82 -12.54 -23.76 16.41
N LYS A 83 -12.14 -23.83 15.14
CA LYS A 83 -11.21 -24.84 14.59
C LYS A 83 -9.75 -24.54 14.94
N TYR A 84 -9.45 -23.31 15.35
CA TYR A 84 -8.12 -22.78 15.58
C TYR A 84 -7.98 -22.21 17.01
N PRO A 85 -7.77 -23.09 18.01
CA PRO A 85 -7.94 -22.74 19.44
C PRO A 85 -7.08 -21.59 19.92
N THR A 86 -5.92 -21.34 19.28
CA THR A 86 -5.00 -20.29 19.68
C THR A 86 -5.41 -18.89 19.23
N THR A 87 -6.45 -18.78 18.40
CA THR A 87 -6.92 -17.48 17.83
C THR A 87 -7.90 -16.73 18.72
N THR A 88 -8.56 -17.41 19.70
CA THR A 88 -9.58 -16.79 20.54
C THR A 88 -9.54 -17.26 21.99
N HIS A 89 -10.04 -16.43 22.91
CA HIS A 89 -10.14 -16.80 24.35
C HIS A 89 -11.13 -17.93 24.62
N GLN A 90 -12.10 -18.17 23.74
CA GLN A 90 -13.08 -19.25 23.89
C GLN A 90 -12.61 -20.56 23.26
N ARG A 91 -11.49 -20.51 22.52
CA ARG A 91 -10.90 -21.69 21.88
C ARG A 91 -11.95 -22.45 21.05
N GLU A 92 -12.10 -23.76 21.24
CA GLU A 92 -13.09 -24.61 20.55
C GLU A 92 -14.54 -24.21 20.84
N LYS A 93 -14.79 -23.40 21.87
CA LYS A 93 -16.12 -22.89 22.23
C LYS A 93 -16.43 -21.53 21.62
N TRP A 94 -15.57 -21.05 20.71
CA TRP A 94 -15.75 -19.77 20.06
C TRP A 94 -17.14 -19.66 19.43
N ASN A 95 -17.83 -18.58 19.77
CA ASN A 95 -19.15 -18.25 19.24
C ASN A 95 -19.28 -16.74 19.09
N ASN A 96 -19.21 -16.27 17.86
CA ASN A 96 -19.29 -14.86 17.47
C ASN A 96 -20.47 -14.56 16.53
N ALA A 97 -21.14 -15.58 15.99
CA ALA A 97 -22.20 -15.42 14.99
C ALA A 97 -23.32 -14.46 15.44
N TRP A 98 -23.62 -14.40 16.74
CA TRP A 98 -24.65 -13.51 17.29
C TRP A 98 -24.29 -12.02 17.25
N ARG A 99 -23.02 -11.68 17.00
CA ARG A 99 -22.53 -10.29 16.92
C ARG A 99 -22.49 -9.77 15.49
N VAL A 100 -22.39 -10.65 14.51
CA VAL A 100 -22.28 -10.27 13.10
C VAL A 100 -23.69 -10.08 12.53
N GLY A 101 -24.11 -8.82 12.45
CA GLY A 101 -25.38 -8.40 11.88
C GLY A 101 -25.21 -7.73 10.52
N ASP A 102 -26.27 -7.05 10.07
CA ASP A 102 -26.29 -6.35 8.77
C ASP A 102 -25.20 -5.28 8.66
N GLU A 103 -24.86 -4.61 9.77
CA GLU A 103 -23.82 -3.61 9.79
C GLU A 103 -22.45 -4.17 9.40
N GLN A 104 -22.06 -5.32 9.96
CA GLN A 104 -20.78 -5.96 9.63
C GLN A 104 -20.77 -6.46 8.17
N LEU A 105 -21.92 -6.93 7.68
CA LEU A 105 -22.07 -7.31 6.27
C LEU A 105 -21.89 -6.09 5.35
N ASP A 106 -22.49 -4.96 5.70
CA ASP A 106 -22.37 -3.72 4.94
C ASP A 106 -20.94 -3.16 4.98
N ILE A 107 -20.25 -3.23 6.13
CA ILE A 107 -18.84 -2.86 6.27
C ILE A 107 -17.98 -3.70 5.32
N MET A 108 -18.08 -5.03 5.37
CA MET A 108 -17.24 -5.91 4.55
C MET A 108 -17.53 -5.74 3.05
N LYS A 109 -18.80 -5.54 2.68
CA LYS A 109 -19.20 -5.20 1.31
C LYS A 109 -18.61 -3.85 0.86
N TYR A 110 -18.61 -2.86 1.75
CA TYR A 110 -18.03 -1.56 1.49
C TYR A 110 -16.52 -1.66 1.27
N VAL A 111 -15.81 -2.35 2.15
CA VAL A 111 -14.35 -2.60 2.05
C VAL A 111 -14.00 -3.26 0.71
N LEU A 112 -14.76 -4.28 0.29
CA LEU A 112 -14.57 -4.93 -1.01
C LEU A 112 -14.67 -3.93 -2.17
N ASN A 113 -15.65 -3.04 -2.14
CA ASN A 113 -15.87 -2.05 -3.19
C ASN A 113 -14.92 -0.84 -3.09
N ALA A 114 -14.27 -0.63 -1.95
CA ALA A 114 -13.33 0.46 -1.71
C ALA A 114 -11.90 0.18 -2.18
N SER A 115 -11.64 -0.98 -2.78
CA SER A 115 -10.30 -1.50 -3.09
C SER A 115 -9.43 -0.58 -3.98
N SER A 116 -10.01 0.37 -4.68
CA SER A 116 -9.27 1.41 -5.41
C SER A 116 -8.50 2.38 -4.50
N HIS A 117 -8.96 2.62 -3.25
CA HIS A 117 -8.37 3.60 -2.33
C HIS A 117 -8.10 3.02 -0.94
N MET A 118 -8.58 1.83 -0.65
CA MET A 118 -8.35 1.11 0.60
C MET A 118 -7.69 -0.23 0.30
N GLU A 119 -6.48 -0.43 0.79
CA GLU A 119 -5.82 -1.72 0.72
C GLU A 119 -6.30 -2.62 1.86
N PHE A 120 -6.63 -3.85 1.53
CA PHE A 120 -7.00 -4.85 2.50
C PHE A 120 -5.77 -5.69 2.84
N GLY A 121 -5.09 -5.35 3.94
CA GLY A 121 -3.89 -6.02 4.43
C GLY A 121 -4.18 -6.93 5.62
N LEU A 122 -3.27 -7.85 5.88
CA LEU A 122 -3.31 -8.76 7.04
C LEU A 122 -2.69 -8.08 8.27
N HIS A 123 -3.46 -7.99 9.37
CA HIS A 123 -2.93 -7.70 10.70
C HIS A 123 -2.99 -8.94 11.58
N GLY A 124 -4.16 -9.57 11.65
CA GLY A 124 -4.35 -10.81 12.38
C GLY A 124 -5.81 -11.25 12.46
N THR A 125 -6.05 -12.34 13.19
CA THR A 125 -7.39 -12.80 13.52
C THR A 125 -7.91 -12.12 14.78
N GLY A 126 -7.09 -12.02 15.84
CA GLY A 126 -7.50 -11.50 17.12
C GLY A 126 -6.50 -10.56 17.77
N HIS A 127 -5.43 -10.19 17.09
CA HIS A 127 -4.31 -9.40 17.62
C HIS A 127 -3.50 -10.12 18.71
N GLU A 128 -3.98 -11.25 19.20
CA GLU A 128 -3.46 -11.97 20.34
C GLU A 128 -3.30 -13.46 20.03
N TYR A 129 -2.50 -14.14 20.85
CA TYR A 129 -2.35 -15.59 20.82
C TYR A 129 -2.84 -16.18 22.14
N TRP A 130 -3.63 -17.23 22.10
CA TRP A 130 -4.17 -17.93 23.26
C TRP A 130 -3.48 -19.27 23.45
N ALA A 131 -2.53 -19.33 24.37
CA ALA A 131 -1.76 -20.53 24.65
C ALA A 131 -2.63 -21.65 25.27
N ASP A 132 -2.09 -22.86 25.35
CA ASP A 132 -2.81 -24.02 25.87
C ASP A 132 -3.17 -23.91 27.37
N ASP A 133 -2.43 -23.09 28.11
CA ASP A 133 -2.75 -22.74 29.49
C ASP A 133 -3.97 -21.80 29.61
N GLY A 134 -4.56 -21.39 28.50
CA GLY A 134 -5.69 -20.45 28.46
C GLY A 134 -5.32 -19.01 28.76
N ILE A 135 -4.02 -18.69 28.84
CA ILE A 135 -3.53 -17.35 29.08
C ILE A 135 -3.28 -16.65 27.74
N GLN A 136 -3.79 -15.43 27.66
CA GLN A 136 -3.53 -14.55 26.53
C GLN A 136 -2.04 -14.18 26.44
N ARG A 137 -1.50 -14.23 25.23
CA ARG A 137 -0.23 -13.62 24.86
C ARG A 137 -0.51 -12.45 23.92
N ARG A 138 0.10 -11.30 24.19
CA ARG A 138 -0.23 -10.03 23.52
C ARG A 138 -0.01 -10.04 22.00
N ALA A 139 1.03 -10.73 21.53
CA ALA A 139 1.39 -10.74 20.12
C ALA A 139 0.95 -12.03 19.44
N GLU A 140 0.11 -11.90 18.41
CA GLU A 140 -0.40 -13.01 17.62
C GLU A 140 0.71 -13.76 16.87
N TRP A 141 1.77 -13.05 16.47
CA TRP A 141 2.78 -13.57 15.54
C TRP A 141 4.11 -13.95 16.18
N TYR A 142 4.30 -13.64 17.46
CA TYR A 142 5.52 -13.96 18.22
C TYR A 142 5.25 -14.01 19.72
N ASN A 143 5.88 -14.96 20.42
CA ASN A 143 5.77 -15.05 21.87
C ASN A 143 6.71 -14.05 22.55
N LEU A 144 6.19 -12.88 22.87
CA LEU A 144 6.92 -11.80 23.54
C LEU A 144 7.31 -12.12 24.99
N VAL A 145 6.65 -13.09 25.62
CA VAL A 145 6.90 -13.47 27.03
C VAL A 145 8.13 -14.36 27.12
N ASP A 146 8.13 -15.42 26.33
CA ASP A 146 9.21 -16.41 26.33
C ASP A 146 10.32 -16.09 25.32
N ARG A 147 10.10 -15.05 24.47
CA ARG A 147 11.02 -14.57 23.43
C ARG A 147 11.40 -15.64 22.41
N GLU A 148 10.40 -16.36 21.96
CA GLU A 148 10.55 -17.41 20.96
C GLU A 148 9.44 -17.31 19.89
N PRO A 149 9.68 -17.79 18.68
CA PRO A 149 8.64 -17.85 17.66
C PRO A 149 7.57 -18.87 18.06
N TRP A 150 6.31 -18.56 17.72
CA TRP A 150 5.24 -19.57 17.80
C TRP A 150 5.52 -20.71 16.83
N PRO A 151 4.99 -21.92 17.08
CA PRO A 151 5.08 -23.03 16.14
C PRO A 151 4.54 -22.63 14.77
N GLU A 152 5.25 -23.01 13.70
CA GLU A 152 4.87 -22.66 12.31
C GLU A 152 3.43 -23.10 11.99
N GLU A 153 3.02 -24.28 12.45
CA GLU A 153 1.67 -24.80 12.29
C GLU A 153 0.61 -23.87 12.89
N SER A 154 0.87 -23.30 14.08
CA SER A 154 -0.05 -22.35 14.72
C SER A 154 -0.19 -21.08 13.90
N LEU A 155 0.90 -20.54 13.37
CA LEU A 155 0.85 -19.35 12.51
C LEU A 155 0.09 -19.61 11.20
N GLN A 156 0.29 -20.80 10.61
CA GLN A 156 -0.48 -21.22 9.44
C GLN A 156 -1.97 -21.36 9.75
N GLN A 157 -2.35 -21.82 10.96
CA GLN A 157 -3.73 -21.88 11.42
C GLN A 157 -4.35 -20.48 11.57
N HIS A 158 -3.61 -19.50 12.11
CA HIS A 158 -4.06 -18.11 12.16
C HIS A 158 -4.31 -17.53 10.76
N ILE A 159 -3.40 -17.76 9.83
CA ILE A 159 -3.56 -17.37 8.42
C ILE A 159 -4.78 -18.05 7.79
N GLN A 160 -4.98 -19.33 8.08
CA GLN A 160 -6.11 -20.09 7.55
C GLN A 160 -7.44 -19.59 8.14
N GLY A 161 -7.49 -19.29 9.43
CA GLY A 161 -8.66 -18.67 10.09
C GLY A 161 -9.01 -17.34 9.44
N PHE A 162 -8.02 -16.47 9.21
CA PHE A 162 -8.21 -15.20 8.51
C PHE A 162 -8.79 -15.42 7.09
N ARG A 163 -8.25 -16.38 6.34
CA ARG A 163 -8.71 -16.75 4.99
C ARG A 163 -10.14 -17.28 4.99
N GLU A 164 -10.50 -18.09 5.97
CA GLU A 164 -11.88 -18.63 6.09
C GLU A 164 -12.88 -17.54 6.43
N ILE A 165 -12.50 -16.56 7.29
CA ILE A 165 -13.36 -15.39 7.55
C ILE A 165 -13.51 -14.53 6.28
N MET A 166 -12.44 -14.26 5.55
CA MET A 166 -12.53 -13.56 4.26
C MET A 166 -13.53 -14.24 3.31
N ALA A 167 -13.51 -15.57 3.26
CA ALA A 167 -14.38 -16.35 2.38
C ALA A 167 -15.88 -16.18 2.70
N GLN A 168 -16.23 -15.94 3.97
CA GLN A 168 -17.63 -15.70 4.40
C GLN A 168 -18.21 -14.42 3.75
N TYR A 169 -17.36 -13.51 3.31
CA TYR A 169 -17.72 -12.23 2.67
C TYR A 169 -17.42 -12.20 1.17
N GLY A 170 -17.10 -13.36 0.59
CA GLY A 170 -16.86 -13.46 -0.84
C GLY A 170 -15.44 -13.13 -1.31
N PHE A 171 -14.49 -12.87 -0.41
CA PHE A 171 -13.08 -12.66 -0.76
C PHE A 171 -12.40 -14.00 -1.04
N THR A 172 -12.71 -14.61 -2.15
CA THR A 172 -12.26 -15.96 -2.52
C THR A 172 -11.62 -16.00 -3.89
N PRO A 173 -10.72 -16.98 -4.17
CA PRO A 173 -10.19 -17.19 -5.51
C PRO A 173 -11.29 -17.45 -6.57
N ARG A 174 -12.40 -18.09 -6.18
CA ARG A 174 -13.56 -18.31 -7.06
C ARG A 174 -14.15 -16.99 -7.56
N ASN A 175 -14.13 -15.96 -6.73
CA ASN A 175 -14.61 -14.62 -7.05
C ASN A 175 -13.47 -13.72 -7.62
N GLY A 176 -12.31 -14.29 -7.92
CA GLY A 176 -11.17 -13.58 -8.49
C GLY A 176 -10.28 -12.87 -7.46
N HIS A 177 -10.47 -13.09 -6.15
CA HIS A 177 -9.69 -12.42 -5.11
C HIS A 177 -8.56 -13.30 -4.58
N THR A 178 -7.38 -12.72 -4.43
CA THR A 178 -6.22 -13.34 -3.79
C THR A 178 -6.15 -12.98 -2.30
N PHE A 179 -5.30 -13.69 -1.55
CA PHE A 179 -4.97 -13.34 -0.17
C PHE A 179 -4.28 -11.94 -0.12
N PRO A 180 -4.31 -11.21 1.01
CA PRO A 180 -3.59 -9.95 1.17
C PRO A 180 -2.12 -10.04 0.77
N GLU A 181 -1.65 -9.04 0.01
CA GLU A 181 -0.24 -8.94 -0.36
C GLU A 181 0.59 -8.18 0.69
N SER A 182 -0.06 -7.48 1.64
CA SER A 182 0.60 -6.70 2.68
C SER A 182 0.26 -7.17 4.09
N PHE A 183 1.20 -6.95 5.01
CA PHE A 183 1.14 -7.42 6.39
C PHE A 183 1.84 -6.44 7.35
N VAL A 184 1.28 -6.35 8.56
CA VAL A 184 1.91 -5.74 9.73
C VAL A 184 1.72 -6.67 10.92
N ALA A 185 2.79 -6.93 11.66
CA ALA A 185 2.71 -7.78 12.85
C ALA A 185 2.04 -7.05 14.01
N CYS A 186 1.01 -7.67 14.61
CA CYS A 186 0.42 -7.19 15.86
C CYS A 186 1.49 -7.03 16.95
N ALA A 187 1.41 -5.95 17.72
CA ALA A 187 2.34 -5.64 18.81
C ALA A 187 3.82 -5.73 18.41
N TYR A 188 4.14 -5.38 17.15
CA TYR A 188 5.50 -5.39 16.59
C TYR A 188 6.19 -6.75 16.54
N GLY A 189 5.47 -7.82 16.80
CA GLY A 189 5.99 -9.18 16.95
C GLY A 189 6.38 -9.83 15.62
N TYR A 190 7.28 -9.23 14.86
CA TYR A 190 7.80 -9.77 13.60
C TYR A 190 9.12 -10.51 13.83
N TYR A 191 9.11 -11.83 13.78
CA TYR A 191 10.32 -12.64 13.87
C TYR A 191 11.02 -12.69 12.52
N TRP A 192 12.13 -11.96 12.42
CA TRP A 192 12.98 -11.88 11.24
C TRP A 192 14.15 -12.87 11.35
N ASN A 193 14.25 -13.78 10.40
CA ASN A 193 15.37 -14.75 10.35
C ASN A 193 15.61 -15.20 8.89
N PRO A 194 16.14 -14.32 8.02
CA PRO A 194 16.23 -14.57 6.58
C PRO A 194 17.18 -15.72 6.21
N ASP A 195 18.17 -16.02 7.08
CA ASP A 195 19.17 -17.08 6.87
C ASP A 195 18.81 -18.39 7.58
N GLY A 196 17.71 -18.43 8.33
CA GLY A 196 17.27 -19.61 9.09
C GLY A 196 16.18 -20.42 8.40
N ASP A 197 15.98 -21.63 8.88
CA ASP A 197 14.92 -22.51 8.37
C ASP A 197 13.51 -22.04 8.73
N TYR A 198 13.37 -21.21 9.75
CA TYR A 198 12.12 -20.67 10.26
C TYR A 198 12.20 -19.16 10.41
N SER A 199 11.23 -18.49 9.81
CA SER A 199 11.00 -17.06 9.93
C SER A 199 9.54 -16.74 9.66
N LEU A 200 9.03 -15.62 10.20
CA LEU A 200 7.67 -15.18 9.90
C LEU A 200 7.50 -14.87 8.40
N GLY A 201 8.50 -14.25 7.76
CA GLY A 201 8.45 -13.94 6.33
C GLY A 201 8.30 -15.18 5.44
N LYS A 202 8.85 -16.34 5.85
CA LYS A 202 8.65 -17.61 5.15
C LYS A 202 7.18 -18.03 5.19
N VAL A 203 6.56 -18.00 6.36
CA VAL A 203 5.14 -18.36 6.53
C VAL A 203 4.22 -17.40 5.74
N LEU A 204 4.52 -16.11 5.81
CA LEU A 204 3.77 -15.08 5.12
C LEU A 204 3.88 -15.20 3.59
N SER A 205 5.09 -15.42 3.06
CA SER A 205 5.30 -15.56 1.61
C SER A 205 4.59 -16.78 1.02
N GLN A 206 4.53 -17.89 1.76
CA GLN A 206 3.75 -19.07 1.40
C GLN A 206 2.23 -18.79 1.31
N ALA A 207 1.74 -17.84 2.11
CA ALA A 207 0.36 -17.39 2.05
C ALA A 207 0.07 -16.41 0.90
N GLY A 208 1.10 -15.81 0.31
CA GLY A 208 1.01 -14.81 -0.77
C GLY A 208 1.31 -13.37 -0.34
N VAL A 209 1.74 -13.16 0.90
CA VAL A 209 2.18 -11.83 1.39
C VAL A 209 3.54 -11.49 0.78
N LYS A 210 3.66 -10.29 0.22
CA LYS A 210 4.87 -9.77 -0.42
C LYS A 210 5.53 -8.65 0.39
N TYR A 211 4.72 -7.85 1.07
CA TYR A 211 5.14 -6.61 1.70
C TYR A 211 4.80 -6.63 3.19
N ALA A 212 5.80 -6.40 4.03
CA ALA A 212 5.62 -6.26 5.46
C ALA A 212 6.29 -4.99 5.96
N ASN A 213 5.77 -4.45 7.05
CA ASN A 213 6.45 -3.39 7.77
C ASN A 213 6.24 -3.54 9.29
N THR A 214 7.22 -3.10 10.06
CA THR A 214 7.17 -3.10 11.53
C THR A 214 8.13 -2.02 12.06
N ASP A 215 7.92 -1.56 13.30
CA ASP A 215 8.89 -0.69 13.96
C ASP A 215 10.00 -1.55 14.59
N PHE A 216 11.17 -1.55 13.94
CA PHE A 216 12.34 -2.31 14.39
C PHE A 216 12.87 -1.83 15.75
N GLY A 217 12.54 -0.63 16.17
CA GLY A 217 12.96 -0.07 17.45
C GLY A 217 12.20 -0.61 18.65
N GLN A 218 11.00 -1.19 18.45
CA GLN A 218 10.14 -1.64 19.57
C GLN A 218 10.60 -2.96 20.15
N ILE A 219 11.11 -3.88 19.33
CA ILE A 219 11.62 -5.18 19.77
C ILE A 219 12.95 -5.43 19.02
N PRO A 220 14.03 -4.76 19.44
CA PRO A 220 15.32 -4.77 18.72
C PRO A 220 15.92 -6.16 18.50
N GLU A 221 15.67 -7.08 19.42
CA GLU A 221 16.18 -8.46 19.34
C GLU A 221 15.55 -9.29 18.23
N LEU A 222 14.40 -8.88 17.69
CA LEU A 222 13.71 -9.57 16.59
C LEU A 222 14.10 -9.06 15.22
N SER A 223 14.73 -7.89 15.17
CA SER A 223 14.92 -7.17 13.93
C SER A 223 16.40 -7.01 13.60
N PRO A 224 16.79 -7.27 12.35
CA PRO A 224 18.13 -6.96 11.89
C PRO A 224 18.29 -5.46 11.74
N PRO A 225 19.42 -5.00 11.23
CA PRO A 225 20.11 -3.79 11.61
C PRO A 225 19.20 -2.62 11.87
N GLN A 226 19.39 -1.96 13.01
CA GLN A 226 18.63 -0.82 13.56
C GLN A 226 18.85 0.48 12.75
N GLU A 227 18.75 0.43 11.42
CA GLU A 227 18.77 1.62 10.59
C GLU A 227 17.39 2.26 10.58
N VAL A 228 17.31 3.59 10.67
CA VAL A 228 16.04 4.35 10.70
C VAL A 228 15.13 3.97 9.54
N ASN A 229 15.66 3.87 8.32
CA ASN A 229 14.91 3.38 7.15
C ASN A 229 15.47 2.03 6.70
N GLY A 230 15.69 1.13 7.66
CA GLY A 230 16.20 -0.22 7.43
C GLY A 230 15.17 -1.16 6.83
N GLY A 231 15.63 -2.31 6.38
CA GLY A 231 14.80 -3.35 5.81
C GLY A 231 15.55 -4.25 4.84
N GLY A 232 14.84 -5.21 4.28
CA GLY A 232 15.39 -6.19 3.34
C GLY A 232 14.42 -7.33 3.09
N PHE A 233 14.99 -8.48 2.71
CA PHE A 233 14.20 -9.67 2.39
C PHE A 233 14.18 -10.64 3.57
N ASP A 234 13.02 -11.17 3.86
CA ASP A 234 12.82 -12.30 4.76
C ASP A 234 12.12 -13.40 3.97
N HIS A 235 12.92 -14.32 3.42
CA HIS A 235 12.48 -15.29 2.41
C HIS A 235 11.82 -14.59 1.21
N GLY A 236 10.54 -14.83 0.95
CA GLY A 236 9.81 -14.19 -0.16
C GLY A 236 9.14 -12.86 0.18
N THR A 237 9.24 -12.40 1.43
CA THR A 237 8.61 -11.17 1.91
C THR A 237 9.64 -10.04 1.99
N HIS A 238 9.30 -8.86 1.49
CA HIS A 238 10.10 -7.66 1.66
C HIS A 238 9.61 -6.86 2.86
N VAL A 239 10.49 -6.67 3.85
CA VAL A 239 10.19 -6.05 5.15
C VAL A 239 10.90 -4.71 5.27
N ILE A 240 10.20 -3.64 5.64
CA ILE A 240 10.79 -2.32 5.86
C ILE A 240 10.42 -1.76 7.23
N ASN A 241 11.27 -0.86 7.73
CA ASN A 241 11.03 -0.16 8.98
C ASN A 241 9.93 0.90 8.82
N ARG A 242 9.11 1.06 9.88
CA ARG A 242 8.14 2.15 10.04
C ARG A 242 8.28 2.81 11.40
N MET A 243 7.75 4.01 11.58
CA MET A 243 7.74 4.71 12.87
C MET A 243 6.49 5.56 13.01
N ASN A 244 5.99 5.74 14.23
CA ASN A 244 4.81 6.56 14.51
C ASN A 244 5.12 8.04 14.74
N TYR A 245 6.37 8.39 15.02
CA TYR A 245 6.83 9.76 15.27
C TYR A 245 6.03 10.53 16.34
N GLY A 246 5.61 9.82 17.39
CA GLY A 246 4.98 10.39 18.58
C GLY A 246 3.46 10.41 18.59
N ASN A 247 2.77 9.89 17.55
CA ASN A 247 1.35 9.59 17.66
C ASN A 247 1.17 8.21 18.31
N HIS A 248 0.49 8.15 19.43
CA HIS A 248 0.23 6.89 20.09
C HIS A 248 -1.01 6.19 19.54
N TYR A 249 -1.03 4.87 19.60
CA TYR A 249 -2.09 4.03 19.04
C TYR A 249 -3.50 4.31 19.58
N TYR A 250 -3.61 4.90 20.79
CA TYR A 250 -4.90 5.24 21.41
C TYR A 250 -5.30 6.71 21.26
N ASP A 251 -4.45 7.56 20.68
CA ASP A 251 -4.74 8.98 20.58
C ASP A 251 -5.71 9.25 19.40
N LEU A 252 -6.84 9.85 19.73
CA LEU A 252 -7.80 10.28 18.71
C LEU A 252 -7.28 11.49 17.94
N SER A 253 -7.59 11.56 16.64
CA SER A 253 -7.28 12.71 15.76
C SER A 253 -5.80 13.07 15.75
N SER A 254 -4.91 12.10 15.89
CA SER A 254 -3.48 12.30 16.09
C SER A 254 -2.68 12.13 14.80
N LEU A 255 -1.79 13.09 14.54
CA LEU A 255 -0.77 13.07 13.49
C LEU A 255 0.63 12.97 14.10
N PRO A 256 1.64 12.53 13.33
CA PRO A 256 3.03 12.61 13.77
C PRO A 256 3.39 14.02 14.25
N VAL A 257 4.04 14.11 15.43
CA VAL A 257 4.43 15.40 16.05
C VAL A 257 5.85 15.83 15.65
N VAL A 258 6.65 14.91 15.12
CA VAL A 258 7.99 15.21 14.61
C VAL A 258 7.87 15.93 13.26
N PRO A 259 8.59 17.06 13.05
CA PRO A 259 8.58 17.78 11.78
C PRO A 259 8.88 16.87 10.58
N LEU A 260 8.22 17.11 9.46
CA LEU A 260 8.31 16.27 8.24
C LEU A 260 9.76 16.10 7.76
N GLU A 261 10.56 17.14 7.83
CA GLU A 261 11.97 17.17 7.40
C GLU A 261 12.85 16.26 8.26
N MET A 262 12.43 15.98 9.50
CA MET A 262 13.15 15.13 10.45
C MET A 262 12.70 13.67 10.43
N GLN A 263 11.63 13.36 9.71
CA GLN A 263 11.13 11.99 9.62
C GLN A 263 12.01 11.16 8.66
N GLY A 264 12.59 10.09 9.19
CA GLY A 264 13.59 9.27 8.50
C GLY A 264 13.04 8.06 7.76
N THR A 265 11.79 7.61 8.04
CA THR A 265 11.17 6.42 7.41
C THR A 265 10.32 6.78 6.21
N ASP A 266 10.10 5.82 5.32
CA ASP A 266 9.23 5.96 4.15
C ASP A 266 7.76 5.69 4.50
N ILE A 267 7.51 4.93 5.57
CA ILE A 267 6.17 4.61 6.03
C ILE A 267 5.95 5.09 7.47
N ILE A 268 4.80 5.71 7.68
CA ILE A 268 4.37 6.18 8.98
C ILE A 268 3.36 5.20 9.56
N GLU A 269 3.65 4.73 10.76
CA GLU A 269 2.72 3.96 11.56
C GLU A 269 1.59 4.83 12.07
N SER A 270 0.37 4.36 11.90
CA SER A 270 -0.82 4.91 12.55
C SER A 270 -1.78 3.79 12.89
N HIS A 271 -2.69 4.08 13.80
CA HIS A 271 -3.75 3.16 14.20
C HIS A 271 -5.11 3.78 13.87
N TRP A 272 -6.13 2.97 13.80
CA TRP A 272 -7.46 3.43 13.39
C TRP A 272 -7.96 4.62 14.23
N ALA A 273 -7.74 4.59 15.56
CA ALA A 273 -8.09 5.69 16.46
C ALA A 273 -7.51 7.06 16.05
N ASN A 274 -6.29 7.08 15.51
CA ASN A 274 -5.63 8.32 15.10
C ASN A 274 -6.40 9.06 14.00
N TRP A 275 -7.19 8.36 13.21
CA TRP A 275 -7.95 8.88 12.07
C TRP A 275 -9.37 9.32 12.43
N LEU A 276 -9.79 9.10 13.68
CA LEU A 276 -11.14 9.29 14.14
C LEU A 276 -11.25 10.43 15.14
N ALA A 277 -12.37 11.16 15.07
CA ALA A 277 -12.77 12.10 16.11
C ALA A 277 -13.59 11.39 17.20
N ALA A 278 -13.60 11.97 18.41
CA ALA A 278 -14.45 11.48 19.48
C ALA A 278 -15.96 11.59 19.15
N ASP A 279 -16.31 12.62 18.39
CA ASP A 279 -17.65 12.91 17.90
C ASP A 279 -17.65 13.09 16.38
N ASP A 280 -18.66 12.56 15.70
CA ASP A 280 -18.76 12.58 14.24
C ASP A 280 -18.77 13.99 13.64
N PHE A 281 -19.34 14.97 14.34
CA PHE A 281 -19.37 16.35 13.85
C PHE A 281 -17.99 17.01 13.77
N LEU A 282 -16.99 16.49 14.50
CA LEU A 282 -15.59 16.91 14.43
C LEU A 282 -14.76 16.18 13.36
N GLN A 283 -15.30 15.11 12.80
CA GLN A 283 -14.58 14.29 11.84
C GLN A 283 -14.11 15.06 10.58
N PRO A 284 -14.84 16.03 10.02
CA PRO A 284 -14.36 16.83 8.89
C PRO A 284 -13.05 17.60 9.19
N GLU A 285 -12.84 18.02 10.44
CA GLU A 285 -11.57 18.65 10.84
C GLU A 285 -10.42 17.67 10.83
N VAL A 286 -10.63 16.44 11.32
CA VAL A 286 -9.64 15.37 11.31
C VAL A 286 -9.28 15.00 9.87
N THR A 287 -10.28 14.77 9.03
CA THR A 287 -10.10 14.52 7.60
C THR A 287 -9.27 15.62 6.93
N THR A 288 -9.58 16.88 7.21
CA THR A 288 -8.84 18.03 6.66
C THR A 288 -7.37 18.06 7.12
N LYS A 289 -7.08 17.71 8.38
CA LYS A 289 -5.71 17.64 8.92
C LYS A 289 -4.87 16.58 8.16
N PHE A 290 -5.41 15.39 7.93
CA PHE A 290 -4.71 14.33 7.19
C PHE A 290 -4.49 14.70 5.72
N ILE A 291 -5.50 15.28 5.04
CA ILE A 291 -5.35 15.77 3.66
C ILE A 291 -4.26 16.84 3.59
N LYS A 292 -4.25 17.81 4.54
CA LYS A 292 -3.20 18.83 4.60
C LYS A 292 -1.82 18.21 4.80
N TYR A 293 -1.69 17.25 5.71
CA TYR A 293 -0.42 16.58 5.99
C TYR A 293 0.15 15.91 4.73
N TYR A 294 -0.67 15.18 3.97
CA TYR A 294 -0.25 14.61 2.69
C TYR A 294 0.20 15.69 1.69
N ARG A 295 -0.54 16.78 1.58
CA ARG A 295 -0.18 17.90 0.70
C ARG A 295 1.14 18.56 1.11
N ASP A 296 1.39 18.71 2.40
CA ASP A 296 2.65 19.25 2.92
C ASP A 296 3.83 18.32 2.55
N VAL A 297 3.66 16.99 2.66
CA VAL A 297 4.67 16.01 2.19
C VAL A 297 4.95 16.17 0.70
N GLN A 298 3.93 16.37 -0.12
CA GLN A 298 4.08 16.50 -1.58
C GLN A 298 4.89 17.74 -1.98
N GLN A 299 4.91 18.79 -1.15
CA GLN A 299 5.72 19.99 -1.38
C GLN A 299 7.23 19.77 -1.13
N LEU A 300 7.62 18.76 -0.37
CA LEU A 300 9.03 18.47 -0.10
C LEU A 300 9.73 17.97 -1.37
N THR A 301 10.92 18.48 -1.65
CA THR A 301 11.67 18.13 -2.87
C THR A 301 12.21 16.71 -2.88
N ASP A 302 12.45 16.16 -1.71
CA ASP A 302 13.07 14.84 -1.48
C ASP A 302 12.04 13.73 -1.23
N ARG A 303 10.74 14.03 -1.31
CA ARG A 303 9.65 13.07 -1.06
C ARG A 303 8.58 13.10 -2.13
N TYR A 304 7.85 12.00 -2.24
CA TYR A 304 6.60 11.92 -2.98
C TYR A 304 5.62 10.98 -2.28
N ILE A 305 4.34 11.16 -2.52
CA ILE A 305 3.29 10.30 -1.97
C ILE A 305 3.19 9.05 -2.84
N ALA A 306 3.51 7.88 -2.28
CA ALA A 306 3.30 6.61 -2.96
C ALA A 306 1.81 6.37 -3.19
N LYS A 307 1.44 5.96 -4.40
CA LYS A 307 0.04 5.72 -4.75
C LYS A 307 -0.54 4.44 -4.13
N ASN A 308 0.33 3.49 -3.77
CA ASN A 308 -0.01 2.21 -3.14
C ASN A 308 1.24 1.57 -2.52
N THR A 309 1.05 0.48 -1.77
CA THR A 309 2.13 -0.26 -1.08
C THR A 309 3.19 -0.81 -2.03
N GLU A 310 2.82 -1.26 -3.23
CA GLU A 310 3.78 -1.73 -4.22
C GLU A 310 4.75 -0.62 -4.65
N GLN A 311 4.25 0.59 -4.94
CA GLN A 311 5.12 1.75 -5.25
C GLN A 311 6.01 2.12 -4.07
N LEU A 312 5.49 2.08 -2.84
CA LEU A 312 6.26 2.36 -1.64
C LEU A 312 7.48 1.44 -1.53
N HIS A 313 7.25 0.12 -1.53
CA HIS A 313 8.30 -0.89 -1.40
C HIS A 313 9.26 -0.91 -2.60
N SER A 314 8.73 -0.73 -3.80
CA SER A 314 9.54 -0.64 -5.01
C SER A 314 10.49 0.57 -4.98
N GLN A 315 10.00 1.75 -4.60
CA GLN A 315 10.82 2.96 -4.48
C GLN A 315 11.90 2.79 -3.41
N TRP A 316 11.57 2.16 -2.28
CA TRP A 316 12.54 1.86 -1.22
C TRP A 316 13.67 0.97 -1.76
N LEU A 317 13.32 -0.11 -2.50
CA LEU A 317 14.29 -1.01 -3.13
C LEU A 317 15.21 -0.27 -4.10
N TYR A 318 14.66 0.54 -5.00
CA TYR A 318 15.46 1.33 -5.93
C TYR A 318 16.38 2.31 -5.19
N ARG A 319 15.91 2.99 -4.16
CA ARG A 319 16.74 3.89 -3.37
C ARG A 319 17.87 3.20 -2.63
N LYS A 320 17.67 1.98 -2.21
CA LYS A 320 18.69 1.16 -1.51
C LYS A 320 19.73 0.61 -2.47
N TYR A 321 19.32 0.16 -3.64
CA TYR A 321 20.18 -0.64 -4.52
C TYR A 321 20.49 -0.03 -5.88
N ALA A 322 19.77 0.98 -6.36
CA ALA A 322 20.09 1.68 -7.58
C ALA A 322 20.86 2.98 -7.32
N ARG A 323 21.65 3.40 -8.29
CA ARG A 323 22.33 4.69 -8.31
C ARG A 323 21.73 5.55 -9.40
N VAL A 324 21.38 6.79 -9.06
CA VAL A 324 20.79 7.75 -9.99
C VAL A 324 21.65 8.99 -10.04
N GLN A 325 22.08 9.38 -11.24
CA GLN A 325 22.95 10.54 -11.47
C GLN A 325 22.42 11.39 -12.61
N GLU A 326 22.55 12.68 -12.53
CA GLU A 326 22.25 13.64 -13.59
C GLU A 326 23.56 14.22 -14.12
N PRO A 327 24.22 13.59 -15.14
CA PRO A 327 25.50 14.02 -15.68
C PRO A 327 25.40 15.34 -16.45
N GLY A 328 24.22 15.74 -16.87
CA GLY A 328 23.94 17.00 -17.55
C GLY A 328 22.45 17.26 -17.66
N PRO A 329 22.03 18.49 -17.99
CA PRO A 329 20.62 18.84 -18.07
C PRO A 329 19.84 17.93 -19.02
N GLY A 330 18.71 17.39 -18.53
CA GLY A 330 17.83 16.54 -19.35
C GLY A 330 18.30 15.10 -19.53
N VAL A 331 19.36 14.68 -18.82
CA VAL A 331 19.90 13.32 -18.90
C VAL A 331 20.06 12.74 -17.51
N VAL A 332 19.49 11.56 -17.28
CA VAL A 332 19.63 10.80 -16.04
C VAL A 332 20.20 9.42 -16.34
N GLU A 333 21.26 9.05 -15.67
CA GLU A 333 21.84 7.71 -15.71
C GLU A 333 21.39 6.94 -14.47
N ILE A 334 20.91 5.71 -14.68
CA ILE A 334 20.40 4.83 -13.63
C ILE A 334 21.17 3.52 -13.71
N ASP A 335 21.97 3.24 -12.69
CA ASP A 335 22.63 1.95 -12.51
C ASP A 335 21.79 1.08 -11.57
N ASN A 336 21.14 0.07 -12.12
CA ASN A 336 20.32 -0.91 -11.38
C ASN A 336 21.02 -2.29 -11.26
N THR A 337 22.31 -2.36 -11.49
CA THR A 337 23.07 -3.63 -11.51
C THR A 337 23.21 -4.28 -10.13
N LEU A 338 23.07 -3.50 -9.05
CA LEU A 338 23.17 -3.98 -7.68
C LEU A 338 21.84 -4.47 -7.08
N MET A 339 20.75 -4.39 -7.83
CA MET A 339 19.43 -4.88 -7.36
C MET A 339 19.51 -6.38 -7.03
N PRO A 340 19.10 -6.81 -5.82
CA PRO A 340 19.10 -8.22 -5.43
C PRO A 340 18.17 -9.08 -6.30
N ASP A 341 18.55 -10.31 -6.55
CA ASP A 341 17.76 -11.25 -7.35
C ASP A 341 16.43 -11.60 -6.68
N ASP A 342 16.36 -11.48 -5.35
CA ASP A 342 15.12 -11.66 -4.58
C ASP A 342 14.01 -10.68 -4.99
N ALA A 343 14.38 -9.45 -5.36
CA ALA A 343 13.42 -8.46 -5.84
C ALA A 343 12.71 -8.92 -7.13
N TYR A 344 13.44 -9.62 -8.01
CA TYR A 344 12.91 -10.16 -9.27
C TYR A 344 12.15 -11.47 -9.05
N ARG A 345 12.74 -12.41 -8.31
CA ARG A 345 12.12 -13.72 -8.03
C ARG A 345 10.75 -13.60 -7.38
N ASN A 346 10.59 -12.62 -6.50
CA ASN A 346 9.36 -12.40 -5.75
C ASN A 346 8.45 -11.33 -6.38
N SER A 347 8.79 -10.82 -7.58
CA SER A 347 8.01 -9.80 -8.29
C SER A 347 7.68 -8.58 -7.44
N LEU A 348 8.72 -8.03 -6.75
CA LEU A 348 8.59 -6.91 -5.81
C LEU A 348 8.82 -5.54 -6.46
N LEU A 349 9.33 -5.51 -7.69
CA LEU A 349 9.64 -4.27 -8.38
C LEU A 349 8.43 -3.77 -9.18
N GLY A 350 7.95 -2.60 -8.81
CA GLY A 350 7.03 -1.78 -9.59
C GLY A 350 7.75 -0.60 -10.25
N ASN A 351 7.06 0.54 -10.34
CA ASN A 351 7.62 1.74 -10.93
C ASN A 351 8.78 2.31 -10.08
N LEU A 352 9.83 2.78 -10.77
CA LEU A 352 10.77 3.75 -10.20
C LEU A 352 10.24 5.15 -10.49
N VAL A 353 10.17 6.00 -9.45
CA VAL A 353 9.64 7.36 -9.55
C VAL A 353 10.78 8.37 -9.39
N LEU A 354 10.87 9.27 -10.36
CA LEU A 354 11.75 10.44 -10.30
C LEU A 354 10.91 11.71 -10.19
N LYS A 355 11.37 12.67 -9.38
CA LYS A 355 10.70 13.95 -9.12
C LYS A 355 11.46 15.09 -9.77
N LEU A 356 10.83 15.76 -10.74
CA LEU A 356 11.40 16.88 -11.48
C LEU A 356 10.73 18.18 -11.03
N LYS A 357 11.51 19.17 -10.58
CA LYS A 357 10.98 20.50 -10.34
C LYS A 357 10.75 21.20 -11.67
N LEU A 358 9.52 21.65 -11.91
CA LEU A 358 9.12 22.41 -13.08
C LEU A 358 9.32 23.92 -12.86
N ASP A 359 9.74 24.63 -13.91
CA ASP A 359 9.59 26.07 -13.96
C ASP A 359 8.12 26.43 -14.25
N PRO A 360 7.64 27.63 -13.93
CA PRO A 360 6.26 28.04 -14.22
C PRO A 360 5.91 27.81 -15.70
N ASP A 361 4.72 27.31 -15.95
CA ASP A 361 4.17 27.03 -17.28
C ASP A 361 4.96 26.00 -18.12
N GLN A 362 5.87 25.26 -17.49
CA GLN A 362 6.61 24.19 -18.12
C GLN A 362 6.00 22.82 -17.78
N HIS A 363 6.00 21.95 -18.77
CA HIS A 363 5.55 20.55 -18.68
C HIS A 363 6.67 19.62 -19.16
N VAL A 364 6.59 18.34 -18.87
CA VAL A 364 7.43 17.33 -19.51
C VAL A 364 6.93 17.19 -20.97
N SER A 365 7.71 17.69 -21.91
CA SER A 365 7.36 17.67 -23.35
C SER A 365 7.92 16.44 -24.08
N GLU A 366 8.97 15.84 -23.53
CA GLU A 366 9.60 14.61 -24.02
C GLU A 366 10.24 13.85 -22.86
N ALA A 367 10.07 12.53 -22.81
CA ALA A 367 10.83 11.66 -21.92
C ALA A 367 10.95 10.26 -22.53
N THR A 368 12.19 9.75 -22.59
CA THR A 368 12.48 8.41 -23.11
C THR A 368 13.50 7.68 -22.24
N LEU A 369 13.26 6.39 -22.00
CA LEU A 369 14.17 5.49 -21.28
C LEU A 369 14.84 4.55 -22.28
N ASN A 370 16.15 4.69 -22.51
CA ASN A 370 16.91 3.99 -23.55
C ASN A 370 16.33 4.13 -24.96
N GLY A 371 15.63 5.23 -25.26
CA GLY A 371 14.96 5.49 -26.52
C GLY A 371 13.47 5.13 -26.55
N ASP A 372 12.98 4.33 -25.62
CA ASP A 372 11.55 3.98 -25.52
C ASP A 372 10.80 5.07 -24.75
N ILE A 373 9.55 5.34 -25.15
CA ILE A 373 8.67 6.29 -24.47
C ILE A 373 8.41 5.82 -23.02
N ILE A 374 8.50 6.73 -22.05
CA ILE A 374 8.11 6.40 -20.68
C ILE A 374 6.58 6.15 -20.60
N PRO A 375 6.14 5.20 -19.76
CA PRO A 375 4.72 4.82 -19.72
C PRO A 375 3.81 5.91 -19.13
N ALA A 376 4.26 6.62 -18.12
CA ALA A 376 3.40 7.55 -17.40
C ALA A 376 4.16 8.69 -16.72
N TYR A 377 3.47 9.80 -16.52
CA TYR A 377 3.88 10.84 -15.60
C TYR A 377 2.67 11.54 -14.98
N PHE A 378 2.91 12.33 -13.93
CA PHE A 378 1.88 13.12 -13.25
C PHE A 378 2.48 14.45 -12.82
N GLU A 379 1.70 15.53 -12.87
CA GLU A 379 2.15 16.85 -12.44
C GLU A 379 1.29 17.36 -11.29
N GLU A 380 1.95 17.77 -10.21
CA GLU A 380 1.31 18.33 -9.04
C GLU A 380 2.25 19.28 -8.31
N ALA A 381 1.72 20.38 -7.79
CA ALA A 381 2.41 21.31 -6.89
C ALA A 381 3.76 21.85 -7.45
N GLY A 382 3.87 22.05 -8.78
CA GLY A 382 5.09 22.52 -9.45
C GLY A 382 6.17 21.46 -9.65
N PHE A 383 5.79 20.19 -9.54
CA PHE A 383 6.64 19.04 -9.82
C PHE A 383 6.02 18.12 -10.86
N ALA A 384 6.86 17.50 -11.68
CA ALA A 384 6.51 16.33 -12.47
C ALA A 384 7.08 15.07 -11.80
N PHE A 385 6.24 14.06 -11.68
CA PHE A 385 6.58 12.72 -11.22
C PHE A 385 6.67 11.82 -12.45
N ILE A 386 7.88 11.38 -12.78
CA ILE A 386 8.15 10.52 -13.93
C ILE A 386 8.17 9.09 -13.45
N TYR A 387 7.23 8.26 -13.93
CA TYR A 387 7.10 6.85 -13.59
C TYR A 387 7.79 6.01 -14.66
N LEU A 388 8.92 5.41 -14.30
CA LEU A 388 9.62 4.47 -15.16
C LEU A 388 9.03 3.06 -15.01
N PRO A 389 9.12 2.21 -16.03
CA PRO A 389 8.68 0.82 -15.92
C PRO A 389 9.52 0.07 -14.87
N PRO A 390 9.11 -1.12 -14.41
CA PRO A 390 9.96 -1.99 -13.60
C PRO A 390 11.29 -2.25 -14.30
N LEU A 391 12.39 -1.86 -13.64
CA LEU A 391 13.73 -1.91 -14.25
C LEU A 391 14.35 -3.30 -14.06
N GLN A 392 15.01 -3.80 -15.11
CA GLN A 392 15.83 -4.99 -15.04
C GLN A 392 17.23 -4.69 -14.45
N LYS A 393 18.02 -5.71 -14.15
CA LYS A 393 19.36 -5.63 -13.55
C LYS A 393 20.40 -5.17 -14.57
N LYS A 394 20.31 -3.89 -15.01
CA LYS A 394 21.20 -3.27 -16.00
C LYS A 394 21.23 -1.75 -15.85
N ASN A 395 22.05 -1.10 -16.67
CA ASN A 395 22.12 0.36 -16.76
C ASN A 395 21.03 0.91 -17.69
N TYR A 396 20.53 2.09 -17.34
CA TYR A 396 19.53 2.82 -18.13
C TYR A 396 19.93 4.29 -18.29
N ARG A 397 19.43 4.89 -19.36
CA ARG A 397 19.54 6.33 -19.62
C ARG A 397 18.15 6.90 -19.90
N LEU A 398 17.71 7.80 -19.01
CA LEU A 398 16.53 8.62 -19.21
C LEU A 398 16.95 9.94 -19.86
N ASN A 399 16.36 10.28 -21.00
CA ASN A 399 16.44 11.61 -21.58
C ASN A 399 15.08 12.29 -21.40
N TYR A 400 15.07 13.56 -20.98
CA TYR A 400 13.84 14.33 -20.83
C TYR A 400 14.03 15.77 -21.25
N ARG A 401 12.93 16.41 -21.67
CA ARG A 401 12.86 17.85 -21.95
C ARG A 401 11.62 18.43 -21.29
N THR A 402 11.73 19.71 -20.91
CA THR A 402 10.58 20.51 -20.46
C THR A 402 10.27 21.56 -21.53
N GLY A 403 9.01 21.97 -21.61
CA GLY A 403 8.53 22.98 -22.56
C GLY A 403 7.07 23.34 -22.30
N ASN A 404 6.50 24.20 -23.11
CA ASN A 404 5.12 24.67 -22.96
C ASN A 404 4.06 23.63 -23.39
N GLY A 405 4.46 22.49 -23.94
CA GLY A 405 3.57 21.41 -24.38
C GLY A 405 3.82 20.12 -23.61
N PHE A 406 2.80 19.27 -23.54
CA PHE A 406 2.89 17.94 -22.97
C PHE A 406 3.44 16.91 -23.97
N MET A 407 3.94 15.78 -23.48
CA MET A 407 4.25 14.63 -24.33
C MET A 407 3.01 14.23 -25.15
N PRO A 408 3.17 13.88 -26.43
CA PRO A 408 2.05 13.59 -27.32
C PRO A 408 1.31 12.28 -26.94
N VAL A 409 2.00 11.33 -26.32
CA VAL A 409 1.41 10.06 -25.86
C VAL A 409 1.96 9.72 -24.49
N HIS A 410 1.09 9.61 -23.51
CA HIS A 410 1.43 9.18 -22.14
C HIS A 410 0.16 8.92 -21.33
N VAL A 411 0.30 8.15 -20.26
CA VAL A 411 -0.73 7.98 -19.22
C VAL A 411 -0.50 9.01 -18.12
N PHE A 412 -1.54 9.72 -17.69
CA PHE A 412 -1.52 10.51 -16.47
C PHE A 412 -1.72 9.58 -15.26
N ASN A 413 -0.68 9.42 -14.44
CA ASN A 413 -0.76 8.54 -13.28
C ASN A 413 -1.33 9.29 -12.06
N ASP A 414 -2.55 9.83 -12.21
CA ASP A 414 -3.28 10.54 -11.15
C ASP A 414 -4.13 9.62 -10.26
N GLY A 415 -4.30 8.35 -10.65
CA GLY A 415 -4.99 7.31 -9.87
C GLY A 415 -4.07 6.50 -8.97
N THR A 416 -4.63 5.46 -8.37
CA THR A 416 -3.91 4.55 -7.45
C THR A 416 -3.33 3.31 -8.16
N TYR A 417 -3.53 3.19 -9.46
CA TYR A 417 -3.00 2.12 -10.32
C TYR A 417 -1.52 2.33 -10.64
N ASN A 418 -0.86 1.26 -11.09
CA ASN A 418 0.51 1.30 -11.59
C ASN A 418 0.51 1.13 -13.10
N VAL A 419 1.34 1.91 -13.82
CA VAL A 419 1.53 1.79 -15.27
C VAL A 419 2.92 1.27 -15.53
N TYR A 420 3.03 0.03 -15.97
CA TYR A 420 4.32 -0.65 -16.16
C TYR A 420 4.90 -0.50 -17.55
N GLY A 421 4.08 -0.21 -18.55
CA GLY A 421 4.54 -0.13 -19.92
C GLY A 421 3.56 0.61 -20.83
N LEU A 422 4.12 1.21 -21.86
CA LEU A 422 3.40 1.82 -22.97
C LEU A 422 4.17 1.56 -24.25
N SER A 423 3.53 0.93 -25.23
CA SER A 423 4.09 0.76 -26.56
C SER A 423 3.12 1.27 -27.62
N LYS A 424 3.66 1.86 -28.66
CA LYS A 424 2.91 2.45 -29.77
C LYS A 424 3.41 1.94 -31.10
N THR A 425 2.47 1.52 -31.96
CA THR A 425 2.67 1.28 -33.39
C THR A 425 1.74 2.19 -34.21
N ASP A 426 1.77 2.10 -35.52
CA ASP A 426 0.91 2.94 -36.37
C ASP A 426 -0.58 2.74 -36.10
N ASN A 427 -1.00 1.50 -35.76
CA ASN A 427 -2.41 1.12 -35.65
C ASN A 427 -2.86 0.84 -34.20
N GLN A 428 -1.98 0.90 -33.21
CA GLN A 428 -2.36 0.58 -31.84
C GLN A 428 -1.43 1.19 -30.79
N ILE A 429 -2.02 1.41 -29.60
CA ILE A 429 -1.27 1.65 -28.37
C ILE A 429 -1.62 0.51 -27.40
N LEU A 430 -0.60 -0.07 -26.76
CA LEU A 430 -0.74 -1.06 -25.70
C LEU A 430 -0.27 -0.44 -24.39
N VAL A 431 -1.12 -0.50 -23.34
CA VAL A 431 -0.81 -0.05 -22.00
C VAL A 431 -0.82 -1.24 -21.06
N THR A 432 0.33 -1.53 -20.44
CA THR A 432 0.47 -2.55 -19.40
C THR A 432 0.35 -1.89 -18.03
N LEU A 433 -0.55 -2.38 -17.18
CA LEU A 433 -0.85 -1.76 -15.90
C LEU A 433 -1.33 -2.78 -14.84
N LYS A 434 -1.38 -2.36 -13.57
CA LYS A 434 -2.07 -3.07 -12.48
C LYS A 434 -3.14 -2.14 -11.91
N MET A 435 -4.40 -2.58 -12.00
CA MET A 435 -5.57 -1.82 -11.55
C MET A 435 -6.07 -2.33 -10.20
N TYR A 436 -6.57 -1.41 -9.39
CA TYR A 436 -7.25 -1.71 -8.13
C TYR A 436 -8.68 -1.18 -8.18
N GLY A 437 -9.66 -2.06 -8.01
CA GLY A 437 -11.07 -1.69 -8.05
C GLY A 437 -11.49 -1.02 -9.36
N ARG A 438 -12.39 -0.02 -9.26
CA ARG A 438 -12.93 0.73 -10.39
C ARG A 438 -12.32 2.12 -10.42
N GLN A 439 -11.64 2.50 -11.51
CA GLN A 439 -10.97 3.79 -11.65
C GLN A 439 -11.04 4.30 -13.10
N THR A 440 -10.80 5.60 -13.25
CA THR A 440 -10.62 6.25 -14.55
C THR A 440 -9.12 6.37 -14.85
N VAL A 441 -8.69 5.80 -15.95
CA VAL A 441 -7.34 6.01 -16.51
C VAL A 441 -7.44 7.15 -17.53
N LYS A 442 -6.62 8.19 -17.34
CA LYS A 442 -6.51 9.30 -18.27
C LYS A 442 -5.24 9.16 -19.11
N MET A 443 -5.36 9.41 -20.39
CA MET A 443 -4.25 9.27 -21.32
C MET A 443 -4.30 10.36 -22.38
N ARG A 444 -3.17 11.00 -22.66
CA ARG A 444 -3.02 11.83 -23.86
C ARG A 444 -2.66 10.94 -25.04
N CYS A 445 -3.44 11.03 -26.12
CA CYS A 445 -3.23 10.26 -27.34
C CYS A 445 -4.13 10.80 -28.46
N GLY A 446 -4.00 10.26 -29.69
CA GLY A 446 -5.01 10.45 -30.74
C GLY A 446 -6.34 9.78 -30.36
N LYS A 447 -7.42 10.14 -31.07
CA LYS A 447 -8.73 9.51 -30.89
C LYS A 447 -8.68 8.05 -31.37
N PRO A 448 -8.84 7.04 -30.49
CA PRO A 448 -8.93 5.66 -30.93
C PRO A 448 -10.31 5.33 -31.51
N GLU A 449 -10.39 4.34 -32.40
CA GLU A 449 -11.65 3.76 -32.85
C GLU A 449 -12.29 2.86 -31.77
N ASN A 450 -11.44 2.13 -31.03
CA ASN A 450 -11.90 1.24 -29.98
C ASN A 450 -10.86 1.11 -28.85
N VAL A 451 -11.34 0.75 -27.64
CA VAL A 451 -10.53 0.46 -26.45
C VAL A 451 -11.00 -0.86 -25.85
N VAL A 452 -10.11 -1.82 -25.76
CA VAL A 452 -10.43 -3.17 -25.26
C VAL A 452 -9.41 -3.61 -24.21
N SER A 453 -9.87 -4.37 -23.23
CA SER A 453 -8.99 -5.17 -22.37
C SER A 453 -8.70 -6.50 -23.04
N ILE A 454 -7.43 -6.91 -23.03
CA ILE A 454 -7.00 -8.21 -23.54
C ILE A 454 -6.64 -9.18 -22.40
N THR A 455 -6.84 -8.77 -21.17
CA THR A 455 -6.53 -9.56 -19.98
C THR A 455 -7.80 -9.92 -19.23
N SER A 456 -7.93 -11.17 -18.83
CA SER A 456 -9.02 -11.64 -17.95
C SER A 456 -8.96 -10.93 -16.59
N GLY A 457 -10.13 -10.51 -16.09
CA GLY A 457 -10.26 -9.80 -14.81
C GLY A 457 -10.09 -8.28 -14.89
N LEU A 458 -9.74 -7.72 -16.05
CA LEU A 458 -9.87 -6.30 -16.34
C LEU A 458 -11.03 -6.08 -17.30
N VAL A 459 -11.93 -5.16 -16.97
CA VAL A 459 -13.08 -4.81 -17.80
C VAL A 459 -13.01 -3.32 -18.13
N VAL A 460 -12.94 -2.99 -19.42
CA VAL A 460 -13.19 -1.64 -19.92
C VAL A 460 -14.69 -1.44 -19.94
N GLU A 461 -15.22 -0.63 -19.03
CA GLU A 461 -16.65 -0.35 -18.94
C GLU A 461 -17.11 0.69 -19.95
N SER A 462 -16.29 1.72 -20.16
CA SER A 462 -16.53 2.78 -21.12
C SER A 462 -15.28 3.60 -21.39
N PHE A 463 -15.26 4.35 -22.49
CA PHE A 463 -14.26 5.37 -22.75
C PHE A 463 -14.87 6.59 -23.43
N ILE A 464 -14.24 7.73 -23.23
CA ILE A 464 -14.60 8.99 -23.88
C ILE A 464 -13.33 9.72 -24.31
N TYR A 465 -13.32 10.24 -25.52
CA TYR A 465 -12.25 11.10 -26.03
C TYR A 465 -12.70 12.57 -26.00
N LEU A 466 -11.85 13.42 -25.41
CA LEU A 466 -12.05 14.87 -25.28
C LEU A 466 -11.14 15.57 -26.30
N PRO A 467 -11.66 15.97 -27.49
CA PRO A 467 -10.83 16.47 -28.61
C PRO A 467 -10.05 17.73 -28.26
N ASP A 468 -10.67 18.67 -27.54
CA ASP A 468 -10.08 19.96 -27.20
C ASP A 468 -8.87 19.82 -26.27
N GLU A 469 -8.84 18.74 -25.47
CA GLU A 469 -7.76 18.42 -24.56
C GLU A 469 -6.76 17.41 -25.15
N GLY A 470 -7.12 16.73 -26.22
CA GLY A 470 -6.36 15.57 -26.75
C GLY A 470 -6.29 14.43 -25.73
N MET A 471 -7.36 14.27 -24.94
CA MET A 471 -7.41 13.40 -23.76
C MET A 471 -8.40 12.25 -23.95
N LEU A 472 -7.96 11.04 -23.67
CA LEU A 472 -8.80 9.85 -23.55
C LEU A 472 -9.01 9.53 -22.07
N GLN A 473 -10.24 9.33 -21.65
CA GLN A 473 -10.62 8.82 -20.34
C GLN A 473 -11.22 7.44 -20.49
N ILE A 474 -10.71 6.46 -19.75
CA ILE A 474 -11.12 5.05 -19.82
C ILE A 474 -11.55 4.62 -18.44
N ILE A 475 -12.79 4.18 -18.26
CA ILE A 475 -13.26 3.59 -17.00
C ILE A 475 -12.97 2.09 -17.03
N ILE A 476 -12.14 1.65 -16.08
CA ILE A 476 -11.69 0.27 -15.96
C ILE A 476 -12.05 -0.26 -14.58
N LYS A 477 -12.52 -1.50 -14.56
CA LYS A 477 -12.79 -2.26 -13.34
C LYS A 477 -11.89 -3.48 -13.26
N ALA A 478 -11.19 -3.61 -12.13
CA ALA A 478 -10.43 -4.81 -11.77
C ALA A 478 -11.29 -5.77 -10.93
N SER A 479 -11.14 -7.07 -11.16
CA SER A 479 -11.86 -8.10 -10.41
C SER A 479 -11.24 -8.39 -9.05
N ASN A 480 -9.90 -8.34 -8.95
CA ASN A 480 -9.18 -8.66 -7.73
C ASN A 480 -9.00 -7.42 -6.85
N MET A 481 -9.41 -7.50 -5.58
CA MET A 481 -9.21 -6.42 -4.62
C MET A 481 -7.73 -6.13 -4.30
N GLN A 482 -6.84 -7.09 -4.47
CA GLN A 482 -5.38 -6.92 -4.33
C GLN A 482 -4.71 -6.39 -5.61
N GLY A 483 -5.52 -6.06 -6.62
CA GLY A 483 -5.10 -5.57 -7.91
C GLY A 483 -5.05 -6.64 -8.99
N THR A 484 -5.41 -6.24 -10.20
CA THR A 484 -5.37 -7.09 -11.39
C THR A 484 -4.34 -6.53 -12.34
N PRO A 485 -3.21 -7.20 -12.59
CA PRO A 485 -2.29 -6.83 -13.66
C PRO A 485 -2.91 -7.18 -15.02
N GLY A 486 -2.61 -6.38 -16.02
CA GLY A 486 -3.11 -6.68 -17.36
C GLY A 486 -2.80 -5.60 -18.39
N GLU A 487 -3.41 -5.74 -19.55
CA GLU A 487 -3.15 -4.92 -20.73
C GLU A 487 -4.43 -4.39 -21.33
N ILE A 488 -4.36 -3.13 -21.77
CA ILE A 488 -5.41 -2.42 -22.49
C ILE A 488 -4.86 -2.03 -23.84
N LYS A 489 -5.64 -2.29 -24.88
CA LYS A 489 -5.31 -2.01 -26.25
C LYS A 489 -6.22 -0.92 -26.81
N LEU A 490 -5.63 0.14 -27.33
CA LEU A 490 -6.28 1.17 -28.11
C LEU A 490 -6.07 0.85 -29.60
N LEU A 491 -7.13 0.86 -30.38
CA LEU A 491 -7.12 0.58 -31.82
C LEU A 491 -7.39 1.88 -32.61
N TYR A 492 -6.65 2.12 -33.65
CA TYR A 492 -6.74 3.30 -34.52
C TYR A 492 -7.06 2.91 -35.98
#